data_77a6f8faaec59701fcffbac4ea8ac945
#
_entry.id   77a6f8faaec59701fcffbac4ea8ac945
#
_cell.length_a   1.000
_cell.length_b   1.000
_cell.length_c   1.000
_cell.angle_alpha   90.00
_cell.angle_beta   90.00
_cell.angle_gamma   90.00
#
_symmetry.space_group_name_H-M   'P 1'
#
loop_
_entity.id
_entity.type
_entity.pdbx_description
1 polymer ?
#
loop_
_entity_poly.entity_id
_entity_poly.type
_entity_poly.pdbx_seq_one_letter_code
_entity_poly.pdbx_strand_id
1 'polypeptide(L)'
;QKELDEQNNLNTGGFISGYKGSPLGGYDLELFRAKKYLDEKSIFHQPGLNEELGATAVWGSQQGEFKERGNKDGVFGIWYGKGPGMDRTMDVFKHANAAGASKFGGVLAIAGDDHAAKSSTLPHQSDHNFMSAFMPYLYPSGVEEIVRFGLLGIAMSRYSGCWTGFKIVSDVADSGKRYDSEIEKIPIIIPSDQSLGEYKDLPRNILFEDTPRDQDFRLQRAKGFAAQEFVRANKIDRSIWKDANSKMGIITAGKSYNDVREALRWLGIDEARAKELGLCIYKVGMPWPLEPHGIREFCEGLDTVLVVEEKRELIEHQVKWQLYN
;
A
#
# COMPACT_ATOMS: atom_id res chain seq x y z
N GLN A 1 5.95 -7.56 -11.71
CA GLN A 1 5.48 -8.71 -10.91
C GLN A 1 5.62 -10.02 -11.68
N LYS A 2 5.15 -10.07 -12.93
CA LYS A 2 5.20 -11.32 -13.72
C LYS A 2 6.62 -11.89 -13.86
N GLU A 3 7.60 -11.03 -14.11
CA GLU A 3 9.01 -11.45 -14.22
C GLU A 3 9.57 -11.96 -12.89
N LEU A 4 9.21 -11.33 -11.77
CA LEU A 4 9.57 -11.81 -10.44
C LEU A 4 8.95 -13.19 -10.15
N ASP A 5 7.72 -13.42 -10.56
CA ASP A 5 7.05 -14.71 -10.40
C ASP A 5 7.72 -15.80 -11.25
N GLU A 6 8.06 -15.51 -12.51
CA GLU A 6 8.80 -16.42 -13.39
C GLU A 6 10.19 -16.78 -12.83
N GLN A 7 10.91 -15.83 -12.24
CA GLN A 7 12.18 -16.08 -11.55
C GLN A 7 12.03 -17.02 -10.35
N ASN A 8 10.85 -17.04 -9.72
CA ASN A 8 10.52 -17.94 -8.62
C ASN A 8 9.79 -19.22 -9.07
N ASN A 9 9.82 -19.55 -10.36
CA ASN A 9 9.16 -20.71 -10.97
C ASN A 9 7.63 -20.73 -10.78
N LEU A 10 6.98 -19.56 -10.69
CA LEU A 10 5.54 -19.42 -10.59
C LEU A 10 4.95 -19.00 -11.95
N ASN A 11 3.98 -19.78 -12.44
CA ASN A 11 3.22 -19.45 -13.64
C ASN A 11 1.97 -18.65 -13.27
N THR A 12 2.13 -17.38 -12.89
CA THR A 12 1.01 -16.52 -12.54
C THR A 12 0.38 -15.83 -13.76
N GLY A 13 -0.85 -15.37 -13.60
CA GLY A 13 -1.51 -14.41 -14.49
C GLY A 13 -1.72 -13.08 -13.78
N GLY A 14 -2.25 -12.10 -14.50
CA GLY A 14 -2.67 -10.82 -13.94
C GLY A 14 -4.10 -10.48 -14.34
N PHE A 15 -4.85 -9.86 -13.46
CA PHE A 15 -6.19 -9.34 -13.74
C PHE A 15 -6.29 -7.89 -13.26
N ILE A 16 -6.59 -6.98 -14.19
CA ILE A 16 -6.67 -5.54 -13.91
C ILE A 16 -8.09 -5.08 -14.23
N SER A 17 -8.79 -4.52 -13.26
CA SER A 17 -10.12 -3.94 -13.44
C SER A 17 -10.34 -2.76 -12.52
N GLY A 18 -11.16 -1.83 -12.96
CA GLY A 18 -11.47 -0.61 -12.21
C GLY A 18 -12.26 0.34 -13.08
N TYR A 19 -12.33 1.60 -12.70
CA TYR A 19 -13.06 2.61 -13.44
C TYR A 19 -12.23 3.88 -13.62
N LYS A 20 -12.19 4.39 -14.84
CA LYS A 20 -11.42 5.58 -15.18
C LYS A 20 -11.88 6.82 -14.42
N GLY A 21 -10.96 7.64 -13.99
CA GLY A 21 -11.23 8.90 -13.31
C GLY A 21 -9.93 9.58 -12.87
N SER A 22 -9.95 10.92 -12.87
CA SER A 22 -8.82 11.71 -12.40
C SER A 22 -8.56 11.49 -10.90
N PRO A 23 -7.29 11.37 -10.45
CA PRO A 23 -6.05 11.59 -11.23
C PRO A 23 -5.54 10.36 -11.99
N LEU A 24 -6.22 9.22 -11.97
CA LEU A 24 -5.80 7.98 -12.63
C LEU A 24 -6.34 7.80 -14.05
N GLY A 25 -6.91 8.83 -14.67
CA GLY A 25 -7.51 8.74 -16.01
C GLY A 25 -6.54 8.31 -17.11
N GLY A 26 -5.26 8.67 -17.00
CA GLY A 26 -4.20 8.21 -17.92
C GLY A 26 -3.87 6.73 -17.79
N TYR A 27 -4.03 6.14 -16.62
CA TYR A 27 -3.70 4.74 -16.35
C TYR A 27 -4.51 3.76 -17.22
N ASP A 28 -5.83 3.98 -17.29
CA ASP A 28 -6.73 3.18 -18.14
C ASP A 28 -6.32 3.24 -19.63
N LEU A 29 -6.00 4.43 -20.10
CA LEU A 29 -5.55 4.63 -21.49
C LEU A 29 -4.23 3.91 -21.77
N GLU A 30 -3.28 3.99 -20.87
CA GLU A 30 -1.98 3.31 -21.02
C GLU A 30 -2.11 1.79 -20.97
N LEU A 31 -3.02 1.25 -20.18
CA LEU A 31 -3.32 -0.19 -20.21
C LEU A 31 -3.87 -0.64 -21.56
N PHE A 32 -4.75 0.15 -22.20
CA PHE A 32 -5.21 -0.13 -23.56
C PHE A 32 -4.07 -0.07 -24.58
N ARG A 33 -3.18 0.91 -24.49
CA ARG A 33 -2.01 1.02 -25.36
C ARG A 33 -1.04 -0.15 -25.17
N ALA A 34 -0.90 -0.62 -23.94
CA ALA A 34 -0.03 -1.74 -23.59
C ALA A 34 -0.66 -3.12 -23.86
N LYS A 35 -1.89 -3.21 -24.41
CA LYS A 35 -2.65 -4.45 -24.54
C LYS A 35 -1.83 -5.62 -25.11
N LYS A 36 -1.05 -5.40 -26.16
CA LYS A 36 -0.21 -6.43 -26.76
C LYS A 36 0.76 -7.04 -25.73
N TYR A 37 1.44 -6.20 -24.96
CA TYR A 37 2.41 -6.65 -23.94
C TYR A 37 1.70 -7.35 -22.77
N LEU A 38 0.54 -6.87 -22.38
CA LEU A 38 -0.28 -7.50 -21.34
C LEU A 38 -0.71 -8.90 -21.75
N ASP A 39 -1.22 -9.07 -22.97
CA ASP A 39 -1.64 -10.36 -23.52
C ASP A 39 -0.47 -11.36 -23.58
N GLU A 40 0.72 -10.93 -24.05
CA GLU A 40 1.94 -11.76 -24.09
C GLU A 40 2.36 -12.24 -22.69
N LYS A 41 2.07 -11.46 -21.64
CA LYS A 41 2.39 -11.80 -20.25
C LYS A 41 1.24 -12.46 -19.48
N SER A 42 0.15 -12.83 -20.15
CA SER A 42 -1.06 -13.38 -19.53
C SER A 42 -1.67 -12.41 -18.49
N ILE A 43 -1.68 -11.12 -18.78
CA ILE A 43 -2.32 -10.08 -17.95
C ILE A 43 -3.57 -9.60 -18.68
N PHE A 44 -4.72 -9.77 -18.05
CA PHE A 44 -6.00 -9.42 -18.63
C PHE A 44 -6.49 -8.09 -18.04
N HIS A 45 -6.73 -7.12 -18.91
CA HIS A 45 -7.31 -5.82 -18.54
C HIS A 45 -8.77 -5.77 -19.00
N GLN A 46 -9.67 -5.62 -18.03
CA GLN A 46 -11.11 -5.46 -18.28
C GLN A 46 -11.64 -4.30 -17.44
N PRO A 47 -11.85 -3.11 -18.02
CA PRO A 47 -12.50 -2.01 -17.32
C PRO A 47 -13.85 -2.43 -16.76
N GLY A 48 -14.15 -2.01 -15.54
CA GLY A 48 -15.47 -2.22 -14.93
C GLY A 48 -16.52 -1.30 -15.55
N LEU A 49 -17.78 -1.70 -15.49
CA LEU A 49 -18.90 -0.80 -15.80
C LEU A 49 -19.01 0.33 -14.73
N ASN A 50 -18.53 0.05 -13.55
CA ASN A 50 -18.29 0.98 -12.46
C ASN A 50 -17.21 0.41 -11.52
N GLU A 51 -16.83 1.20 -10.52
CA GLU A 51 -15.75 0.86 -9.58
C GLU A 51 -16.04 -0.39 -8.77
N GLU A 52 -17.27 -0.55 -8.31
CA GLU A 52 -17.74 -1.67 -7.51
C GLU A 52 -17.67 -3.00 -8.28
N LEU A 53 -18.20 -3.01 -9.52
CA LEU A 53 -18.12 -4.20 -10.39
C LEU A 53 -16.69 -4.53 -10.79
N GLY A 54 -15.83 -3.52 -10.96
CA GLY A 54 -14.40 -3.72 -11.16
C GLY A 54 -13.74 -4.44 -9.98
N ALA A 55 -14.05 -4.02 -8.75
CA ALA A 55 -13.53 -4.66 -7.54
C ALA A 55 -14.07 -6.07 -7.35
N THR A 56 -15.36 -6.30 -7.64
CA THR A 56 -15.97 -7.63 -7.59
C THR A 56 -15.27 -8.59 -8.58
N ALA A 57 -14.94 -8.13 -9.78
CA ALA A 57 -14.21 -8.93 -10.75
C ALA A 57 -12.78 -9.25 -10.28
N VAL A 58 -12.08 -8.29 -9.66
CA VAL A 58 -10.76 -8.53 -9.05
C VAL A 58 -10.88 -9.53 -7.89
N TRP A 59 -11.91 -9.44 -7.05
CA TRP A 59 -12.16 -10.42 -5.99
C TRP A 59 -12.39 -11.81 -6.57
N GLY A 60 -13.17 -11.92 -7.65
CA GLY A 60 -13.37 -13.19 -8.37
C GLY A 60 -12.05 -13.81 -8.85
N SER A 61 -11.08 -13.00 -9.28
CA SER A 61 -9.77 -13.50 -9.72
C SER A 61 -8.95 -14.16 -8.61
N GLN A 62 -9.21 -13.83 -7.34
CA GLN A 62 -8.55 -14.44 -6.19
C GLN A 62 -9.12 -15.81 -5.80
N GLN A 63 -10.20 -16.25 -6.43
CA GLN A 63 -10.89 -17.51 -6.14
C GLN A 63 -10.58 -18.61 -7.18
N GLY A 64 -9.70 -18.32 -8.14
CA GLY A 64 -9.36 -19.26 -9.21
C GLY A 64 -8.73 -20.57 -8.75
N GLU A 65 -8.05 -20.55 -7.60
CA GLU A 65 -7.38 -21.71 -7.01
C GLU A 65 -8.36 -22.76 -6.43
N PHE A 66 -9.61 -22.38 -6.15
CA PHE A 66 -10.62 -23.28 -5.58
C PHE A 66 -11.23 -24.29 -6.58
N LYS A 67 -10.97 -24.09 -7.85
CA LYS A 67 -11.46 -24.97 -8.90
C LYS A 67 -10.27 -25.45 -9.69
N GLU A 68 -10.06 -26.74 -9.77
CA GLU A 68 -9.02 -27.43 -10.56
C GLU A 68 -9.02 -27.08 -12.07
N ARG A 69 -9.62 -25.95 -12.45
CA ARG A 69 -9.79 -25.48 -13.81
C ARG A 69 -8.79 -24.42 -14.26
N GLY A 70 -7.96 -23.93 -13.34
CA GLY A 70 -6.96 -22.92 -13.65
C GLY A 70 -5.64 -23.54 -14.13
N ASN A 71 -5.04 -22.97 -15.16
CA ASN A 71 -3.69 -23.31 -15.62
C ASN A 71 -2.62 -22.36 -15.08
N LYS A 72 -2.96 -21.58 -14.04
CA LYS A 72 -2.09 -20.62 -13.37
C LYS A 72 -1.98 -20.96 -11.89
N ASP A 73 -0.79 -20.77 -11.34
CA ASP A 73 -0.54 -20.94 -9.90
C ASP A 73 -1.27 -19.89 -9.05
N GLY A 74 -1.52 -18.72 -9.63
CA GLY A 74 -2.28 -17.64 -9.04
C GLY A 74 -2.48 -16.47 -10.01
N VAL A 75 -3.35 -15.54 -9.65
CA VAL A 75 -3.63 -14.34 -10.44
C VAL A 75 -3.45 -13.11 -9.57
N PHE A 76 -2.41 -12.29 -9.81
CA PHE A 76 -2.33 -11.02 -9.13
C PHE A 76 -3.41 -10.05 -9.64
N GLY A 77 -4.06 -9.36 -8.73
CA GLY A 77 -5.15 -8.45 -9.02
C GLY A 77 -4.75 -6.99 -8.87
N ILE A 78 -5.21 -6.13 -9.77
CA ILE A 78 -5.12 -4.68 -9.60
C ILE A 78 -6.51 -4.08 -9.79
N TRP A 79 -6.99 -3.40 -8.76
CA TRP A 79 -8.12 -2.51 -8.87
C TRP A 79 -7.64 -1.06 -8.96
N TYR A 80 -8.34 -0.22 -9.75
CA TYR A 80 -8.05 1.22 -9.81
C TYR A 80 -9.34 2.04 -9.85
N GLY A 81 -9.31 3.17 -9.14
CA GLY A 81 -10.42 4.11 -9.10
C GLY A 81 -10.03 5.43 -8.43
N LYS A 82 -10.81 6.47 -8.66
CA LYS A 82 -10.67 7.75 -7.93
C LYS A 82 -11.27 7.66 -6.54
N GLY A 83 -11.00 8.65 -5.68
CA GLY A 83 -11.52 8.72 -4.32
C GLY A 83 -13.03 8.45 -4.20
N PRO A 84 -13.94 9.16 -4.91
CA PRO A 84 -15.38 8.85 -4.89
C PRO A 84 -15.72 7.43 -5.35
N GLY A 85 -14.91 6.83 -6.21
CA GLY A 85 -15.05 5.42 -6.60
C GLY A 85 -14.65 4.47 -5.45
N MET A 86 -13.70 4.88 -4.62
CA MET A 86 -13.38 4.17 -3.38
C MET A 86 -14.59 4.14 -2.43
N ASP A 87 -15.26 5.29 -2.21
CA ASP A 87 -16.47 5.36 -1.38
C ASP A 87 -17.54 4.38 -1.86
N ARG A 88 -17.79 4.37 -3.17
CA ARG A 88 -18.78 3.48 -3.79
C ARG A 88 -18.45 2.00 -3.61
N THR A 89 -17.19 1.64 -3.53
CA THR A 89 -16.70 0.26 -3.55
C THR A 89 -16.54 -0.33 -2.14
N MET A 90 -16.82 0.43 -1.09
CA MET A 90 -16.52 0.07 0.29
C MET A 90 -17.12 -1.26 0.76
N ASP A 91 -18.31 -1.61 0.32
CA ASP A 91 -18.92 -2.89 0.67
C ASP A 91 -18.10 -4.06 0.11
N VAL A 92 -17.77 -4.00 -1.17
CA VAL A 92 -16.95 -5.04 -1.83
C VAL A 92 -15.56 -5.11 -1.19
N PHE A 93 -14.93 -3.99 -0.89
CA PHE A 93 -13.61 -3.98 -0.25
C PHE A 93 -13.61 -4.63 1.12
N LYS A 94 -14.62 -4.37 1.94
CA LYS A 94 -14.74 -5.03 3.26
C LYS A 94 -14.86 -6.53 3.13
N HIS A 95 -15.74 -7.01 2.25
CA HIS A 95 -15.93 -8.44 2.01
C HIS A 95 -14.69 -9.09 1.40
N ALA A 96 -14.13 -8.51 0.35
CA ALA A 96 -12.98 -9.04 -0.35
C ALA A 96 -11.72 -9.09 0.53
N ASN A 97 -11.49 -8.03 1.35
CA ASN A 97 -10.35 -8.01 2.27
C ASN A 97 -10.53 -8.96 3.45
N ALA A 98 -11.75 -9.11 3.97
CA ALA A 98 -12.04 -10.12 5.00
C ALA A 98 -11.81 -11.53 4.46
N ALA A 99 -12.33 -11.86 3.28
CA ALA A 99 -12.05 -13.13 2.61
C ALA A 99 -10.55 -13.31 2.34
N GLY A 100 -9.91 -12.30 1.80
CA GLY A 100 -8.46 -12.24 1.58
C GLY A 100 -8.02 -12.43 0.14
N ALA A 101 -6.71 -12.31 -0.07
CA ALA A 101 -6.03 -12.57 -1.32
C ALA A 101 -5.60 -14.04 -1.44
N SER A 102 -5.42 -14.54 -2.66
CA SER A 102 -4.86 -15.87 -2.88
C SER A 102 -3.35 -15.90 -2.61
N LYS A 103 -2.82 -17.06 -2.27
CA LYS A 103 -1.42 -17.25 -1.85
C LYS A 103 -0.42 -16.78 -2.92
N PHE A 104 -0.69 -17.08 -4.16
CA PHE A 104 0.17 -16.71 -5.31
C PHE A 104 -0.44 -15.61 -6.17
N GLY A 105 -1.59 -15.04 -5.77
CA GLY A 105 -2.23 -13.91 -6.41
C GLY A 105 -1.74 -12.59 -5.82
N GLY A 106 -2.39 -12.17 -4.75
CA GLY A 106 -2.21 -10.85 -4.16
C GLY A 106 -2.97 -9.75 -4.91
N VAL A 107 -3.38 -8.71 -4.19
CA VAL A 107 -4.18 -7.63 -4.75
C VAL A 107 -3.63 -6.27 -4.35
N LEU A 108 -3.56 -5.36 -5.33
CA LEU A 108 -3.28 -3.95 -5.14
C LEU A 108 -4.53 -3.13 -5.50
N ALA A 109 -5.08 -2.39 -4.54
CA ALA A 109 -6.22 -1.49 -4.73
C ALA A 109 -5.73 -0.05 -4.83
N ILE A 110 -5.65 0.48 -6.07
CA ILE A 110 -5.09 1.80 -6.35
C ILE A 110 -6.19 2.86 -6.25
N ALA A 111 -6.12 3.73 -5.24
CA ALA A 111 -7.01 4.88 -5.09
C ALA A 111 -6.30 6.17 -5.51
N GLY A 112 -6.88 6.87 -6.47
CA GLY A 112 -6.42 8.17 -6.90
C GLY A 112 -7.12 9.29 -6.12
N ASP A 113 -6.36 10.01 -5.31
CA ASP A 113 -6.86 11.13 -4.52
C ASP A 113 -6.48 12.48 -5.16
N ASP A 114 -7.46 13.37 -5.17
CA ASP A 114 -7.28 14.76 -5.60
C ASP A 114 -7.65 15.68 -4.43
N HIS A 115 -6.70 15.91 -3.55
CA HIS A 115 -6.90 16.65 -2.30
C HIS A 115 -7.36 18.10 -2.50
N ALA A 116 -6.98 18.71 -3.63
CA ALA A 116 -7.32 20.08 -3.97
C ALA A 116 -8.49 20.20 -4.95
N ALA A 117 -9.08 19.07 -5.36
CA ALA A 117 -10.13 19.02 -6.41
C ALA A 117 -9.72 19.72 -7.70
N LYS A 118 -8.46 19.58 -8.14
CA LYS A 118 -7.96 20.17 -9.40
C LYS A 118 -8.76 19.67 -10.61
N SER A 119 -9.17 18.40 -10.58
CA SER A 119 -9.92 17.73 -11.65
C SER A 119 -11.04 16.82 -11.16
N SER A 120 -11.28 16.78 -9.85
CA SER A 120 -12.40 16.10 -9.20
C SER A 120 -13.48 17.09 -8.76
N THR A 121 -14.70 16.61 -8.52
CA THR A 121 -15.82 17.45 -8.07
C THR A 121 -15.75 17.78 -6.58
N LEU A 122 -14.97 17.01 -5.80
CA LEU A 122 -14.85 17.16 -4.36
C LEU A 122 -13.40 16.84 -3.94
N PRO A 123 -12.78 17.66 -3.06
CA PRO A 123 -11.52 17.31 -2.41
C PRO A 123 -11.67 16.03 -1.61
N HIS A 124 -11.05 14.94 -2.05
CA HIS A 124 -11.23 13.61 -1.48
C HIS A 124 -10.00 13.14 -0.69
N GLN A 125 -10.22 12.26 0.28
CA GLN A 125 -9.19 11.60 1.08
C GLN A 125 -9.60 10.14 1.34
N SER A 126 -8.89 9.20 0.72
CA SER A 126 -9.19 7.76 0.80
C SER A 126 -8.59 7.05 2.03
N ASP A 127 -7.77 7.72 2.82
CA ASP A 127 -7.06 7.14 3.97
C ASP A 127 -8.03 6.45 4.95
N HIS A 128 -9.10 7.12 5.33
CA HIS A 128 -10.10 6.60 6.28
C HIS A 128 -10.94 5.47 5.67
N ASN A 129 -11.05 5.40 4.34
CA ASN A 129 -11.73 4.30 3.66
C ASN A 129 -10.87 3.03 3.76
N PHE A 130 -9.56 3.12 3.55
CA PHE A 130 -8.65 2.00 3.76
C PHE A 130 -8.72 1.50 5.20
N MET A 131 -8.68 2.41 6.18
CA MET A 131 -8.86 2.07 7.59
C MET A 131 -10.20 1.38 7.84
N SER A 132 -11.31 1.93 7.32
CA SER A 132 -12.65 1.36 7.49
C SER A 132 -12.82 -0.04 6.85
N ALA A 133 -12.09 -0.30 5.75
CA ALA A 133 -12.06 -1.62 5.12
C ALA A 133 -11.06 -2.58 5.79
N PHE A 134 -10.37 -2.16 6.84
CA PHE A 134 -9.25 -2.89 7.46
C PHE A 134 -8.17 -3.29 6.42
N MET A 135 -7.93 -2.44 5.46
CA MET A 135 -7.02 -2.67 4.33
C MET A 135 -5.71 -1.90 4.56
N PRO A 136 -4.58 -2.58 4.84
CA PRO A 136 -3.29 -1.90 4.92
C PRO A 136 -2.98 -1.23 3.59
N TYR A 137 -2.44 0.01 3.63
CA TYR A 137 -2.16 0.72 2.39
C TYR A 137 -0.79 1.39 2.38
N LEU A 138 -0.20 1.43 1.18
CA LEU A 138 1.07 2.08 0.90
C LEU A 138 0.83 3.45 0.26
N TYR A 139 1.67 4.43 0.63
CA TYR A 139 1.58 5.79 0.13
C TYR A 139 2.92 6.26 -0.44
N PRO A 140 3.16 6.04 -1.76
CA PRO A 140 4.39 6.48 -2.40
C PRO A 140 4.50 8.00 -2.47
N SER A 141 5.71 8.51 -2.27
CA SER A 141 6.02 9.93 -2.35
C SER A 141 6.38 10.40 -3.77
N GLY A 142 6.61 9.49 -4.71
CA GLY A 142 6.99 9.81 -6.09
C GLY A 142 7.08 8.58 -6.98
N VAL A 143 7.44 8.79 -8.24
CA VAL A 143 7.41 7.77 -9.30
C VAL A 143 8.24 6.51 -8.97
N GLU A 144 9.42 6.67 -8.39
CA GLU A 144 10.27 5.52 -8.02
C GLU A 144 9.59 4.62 -6.97
N GLU A 145 8.90 5.25 -6.00
CA GLU A 145 8.19 4.48 -4.99
C GLU A 145 6.90 3.87 -5.51
N ILE A 146 6.28 4.42 -6.57
CA ILE A 146 5.14 3.75 -7.22
C ILE A 146 5.55 2.35 -7.68
N VAL A 147 6.68 2.22 -8.38
CA VAL A 147 7.16 0.91 -8.86
C VAL A 147 7.55 0.02 -7.68
N ARG A 148 8.40 0.52 -6.78
CA ARG A 148 8.89 -0.23 -5.63
C ARG A 148 7.76 -0.69 -4.72
N PHE A 149 6.90 0.24 -4.30
CA PHE A 149 5.78 -0.07 -3.39
C PHE A 149 4.71 -0.91 -4.08
N GLY A 150 4.54 -0.79 -5.41
CA GLY A 150 3.66 -1.67 -6.17
C GLY A 150 4.07 -3.14 -6.07
N LEU A 151 5.37 -3.44 -6.24
CA LEU A 151 5.91 -4.79 -6.09
C LEU A 151 5.81 -5.27 -4.63
N LEU A 152 6.22 -4.43 -3.67
CA LEU A 152 6.10 -4.72 -2.25
C LEU A 152 4.64 -4.90 -1.82
N GLY A 153 3.71 -4.15 -2.38
CA GLY A 153 2.28 -4.24 -2.09
C GLY A 153 1.67 -5.58 -2.51
N ILE A 154 2.00 -6.08 -3.69
CA ILE A 154 1.59 -7.43 -4.12
C ILE A 154 2.19 -8.50 -3.20
N ALA A 155 3.49 -8.39 -2.88
CA ALA A 155 4.14 -9.34 -1.97
C ALA A 155 3.57 -9.29 -0.55
N MET A 156 3.28 -8.09 -0.04
CA MET A 156 2.61 -7.89 1.26
C MET A 156 1.21 -8.51 1.25
N SER A 157 0.45 -8.33 0.17
CA SER A 157 -0.87 -8.93 0.01
C SER A 157 -0.81 -10.46 0.07
N ARG A 158 0.13 -11.08 -0.63
CA ARG A 158 0.36 -12.54 -0.61
C ARG A 158 0.72 -13.03 0.79
N TYR A 159 1.62 -12.32 1.48
CA TYR A 159 2.10 -12.71 2.80
C TYR A 159 1.04 -12.50 3.88
N SER A 160 0.41 -11.33 3.92
CA SER A 160 -0.57 -10.99 4.94
C SER A 160 -1.96 -11.57 4.69
N GLY A 161 -2.28 -11.90 3.44
CA GLY A 161 -3.62 -12.28 3.01
C GLY A 161 -4.60 -11.09 2.90
N CYS A 162 -4.18 -9.86 3.25
CA CYS A 162 -4.97 -8.66 3.01
C CYS A 162 -4.90 -8.23 1.55
N TRP A 163 -5.93 -7.54 1.07
CA TRP A 163 -5.74 -6.64 -0.06
C TRP A 163 -4.87 -5.48 0.39
N THR A 164 -3.95 -5.05 -0.46
CA THR A 164 -3.11 -3.89 -0.18
C THR A 164 -3.67 -2.67 -0.88
N GLY A 165 -4.03 -1.64 -0.12
CA GLY A 165 -4.36 -0.33 -0.65
C GLY A 165 -3.12 0.37 -1.20
N PHE A 166 -3.33 1.27 -2.16
CA PHE A 166 -2.26 2.02 -2.79
C PHE A 166 -2.74 3.42 -3.12
N LYS A 167 -2.34 4.39 -2.32
CA LYS A 167 -2.79 5.78 -2.50
C LYS A 167 -1.87 6.54 -3.44
N ILE A 168 -2.44 7.15 -4.48
CA ILE A 168 -1.73 8.04 -5.40
C ILE A 168 -2.46 9.39 -5.42
N VAL A 169 -1.75 10.45 -5.04
CA VAL A 169 -2.31 11.82 -5.16
C VAL A 169 -2.00 12.42 -6.52
N SER A 170 -2.82 13.40 -6.95
CA SER A 170 -2.71 14.04 -8.26
C SER A 170 -1.31 14.57 -8.56
N ASP A 171 -0.64 15.18 -7.59
CA ASP A 171 0.71 15.72 -7.79
C ASP A 171 1.75 14.62 -8.11
N VAL A 172 1.55 13.42 -7.57
CA VAL A 172 2.41 12.25 -7.85
C VAL A 172 2.00 11.59 -9.17
N ALA A 173 0.69 11.49 -9.44
CA ALA A 173 0.17 10.91 -10.69
C ALA A 173 0.59 11.71 -11.93
N ASP A 174 0.63 13.05 -11.82
CA ASP A 174 1.01 13.96 -12.90
C ASP A 174 2.53 14.14 -13.04
N SER A 175 3.31 13.55 -12.13
CA SER A 175 4.76 13.65 -12.15
C SER A 175 5.39 12.63 -13.11
N GLY A 176 6.56 12.98 -13.64
CA GLY A 176 7.37 12.09 -14.47
C GLY A 176 8.81 12.08 -14.00
N LYS A 177 9.43 10.91 -13.97
CA LYS A 177 10.83 10.76 -13.63
C LYS A 177 11.47 9.66 -14.45
N ARG A 178 12.71 9.90 -14.91
CA ARG A 178 13.56 8.81 -15.39
C ARG A 178 14.03 8.01 -14.17
N TYR A 179 13.79 6.73 -14.15
CA TYR A 179 14.25 5.86 -13.07
C TYR A 179 15.22 4.79 -13.59
N ASP A 180 16.01 4.23 -12.70
CA ASP A 180 16.87 3.09 -13.00
C ASP A 180 16.04 1.81 -13.02
N SER A 181 16.11 1.05 -14.11
CA SER A 181 15.40 -0.22 -14.27
C SER A 181 15.79 -1.30 -13.23
N GLU A 182 16.87 -1.08 -12.50
CA GLU A 182 17.30 -2.00 -11.43
C GLU A 182 16.44 -1.94 -10.16
N ILE A 183 15.52 -0.97 -10.05
CA ILE A 183 14.53 -0.92 -8.96
C ILE A 183 13.73 -2.23 -8.86
N GLU A 184 13.51 -2.92 -9.97
CA GLU A 184 12.81 -4.21 -10.03
C GLU A 184 13.62 -5.35 -9.38
N LYS A 185 14.92 -5.16 -9.17
CA LYS A 185 15.81 -6.13 -8.50
C LYS A 185 15.87 -5.98 -6.99
N ILE A 186 15.07 -5.09 -6.40
CA ILE A 186 15.03 -4.89 -4.95
C ILE A 186 14.59 -6.20 -4.28
N PRO A 187 15.39 -6.76 -3.37
CA PRO A 187 15.02 -7.97 -2.68
C PRO A 187 13.75 -7.75 -1.85
N ILE A 188 12.77 -8.61 -2.02
CA ILE A 188 11.56 -8.65 -1.20
C ILE A 188 11.79 -9.66 -0.08
N ILE A 189 11.75 -9.18 1.15
CA ILE A 189 11.96 -10.02 2.33
C ILE A 189 10.60 -10.49 2.83
N ILE A 190 10.38 -11.80 2.84
CA ILE A 190 9.22 -12.42 3.49
C ILE A 190 9.58 -12.70 4.95
N PRO A 191 8.91 -12.06 5.92
CA PRO A 191 9.24 -12.27 7.33
C PRO A 191 8.93 -13.70 7.79
N SER A 192 9.57 -14.11 8.89
CA SER A 192 9.20 -15.34 9.59
C SER A 192 7.88 -15.16 10.31
N ASP A 193 6.99 -16.15 10.25
CA ASP A 193 5.70 -16.14 10.96
C ASP A 193 5.84 -16.20 12.48
N GLN A 194 7.02 -16.47 13.02
CA GLN A 194 7.28 -16.53 14.47
C GLN A 194 6.96 -15.20 15.18
N SER A 195 7.09 -14.07 14.48
CA SER A 195 6.76 -12.75 15.01
C SER A 195 5.25 -12.53 15.26
N LEU A 196 4.39 -13.37 14.67
CA LEU A 196 2.94 -13.32 14.87
C LEU A 196 2.48 -14.01 16.17
N GLY A 197 3.40 -14.55 16.98
CA GLY A 197 3.10 -15.12 18.29
C GLY A 197 2.12 -16.30 18.22
N GLU A 198 1.06 -16.25 19.03
CA GLU A 198 0.03 -17.29 19.09
C GLU A 198 -0.78 -17.45 17.81
N TYR A 199 -0.81 -16.45 16.93
CA TYR A 199 -1.58 -16.44 15.69
C TYR A 199 -0.75 -16.82 14.45
N LYS A 200 0.50 -17.23 14.61
CA LYS A 200 1.43 -17.56 13.52
C LYS A 200 0.92 -18.66 12.58
N ASP A 201 0.18 -19.61 13.12
CA ASP A 201 -0.33 -20.77 12.39
C ASP A 201 -1.73 -20.53 11.77
N LEU A 202 -2.33 -19.36 12.01
CA LEU A 202 -3.61 -19.02 11.39
C LEU A 202 -3.45 -18.81 9.89
N PRO A 203 -4.29 -19.44 9.05
CA PRO A 203 -4.27 -19.20 7.61
C PRO A 203 -4.68 -17.75 7.31
N ARG A 204 -3.90 -17.04 6.52
CA ARG A 204 -4.13 -15.63 6.17
C ARG A 204 -4.77 -15.44 4.80
N ASN A 205 -4.45 -16.31 3.85
CA ASN A 205 -5.00 -16.25 2.51
C ASN A 205 -6.46 -16.70 2.44
N ILE A 206 -7.11 -16.44 1.32
CA ILE A 206 -8.50 -16.82 1.06
C ILE A 206 -8.69 -18.34 1.19
N LEU A 207 -9.78 -18.75 1.84
CA LEU A 207 -10.13 -20.16 2.02
C LEU A 207 -11.49 -20.45 1.40
N PHE A 208 -11.66 -21.70 0.93
CA PHE A 208 -12.97 -22.23 0.55
C PHE A 208 -13.76 -22.62 1.81
N GLU A 209 -15.06 -22.41 1.81
CA GLU A 209 -15.97 -22.70 2.95
C GLU A 209 -15.65 -21.93 4.26
N ASP A 210 -15.07 -20.75 4.13
CA ASP A 210 -14.73 -19.88 5.25
C ASP A 210 -15.94 -19.12 5.78
N THR A 211 -16.13 -19.10 7.09
CA THR A 211 -17.27 -18.35 7.66
C THR A 211 -16.94 -16.87 7.82
N PRO A 212 -17.94 -15.95 7.75
CA PRO A 212 -17.70 -14.52 8.00
C PRO A 212 -17.05 -14.23 9.36
N ARG A 213 -17.34 -15.03 10.40
CA ARG A 213 -16.72 -14.87 11.73
C ARG A 213 -15.25 -15.27 11.72
N ASP A 214 -14.91 -16.35 11.03
CA ASP A 214 -13.53 -16.81 10.91
C ASP A 214 -12.70 -15.83 10.06
N GLN A 215 -13.30 -15.26 9.01
CA GLN A 215 -12.68 -14.22 8.21
C GLN A 215 -12.35 -12.97 9.04
N ASP A 216 -13.32 -12.48 9.82
CA ASP A 216 -13.11 -11.32 10.69
C ASP A 216 -12.08 -11.62 11.80
N PHE A 217 -12.17 -12.77 12.44
CA PHE A 217 -11.21 -13.17 13.46
C PHE A 217 -9.77 -13.17 12.92
N ARG A 218 -9.55 -13.78 11.76
CA ARG A 218 -8.22 -13.82 11.13
C ARG A 218 -7.76 -12.45 10.66
N LEU A 219 -8.69 -11.62 10.15
CA LEU A 219 -8.38 -10.25 9.74
C LEU A 219 -7.84 -9.44 10.92
N GLN A 220 -8.54 -9.50 12.06
CA GLN A 220 -8.21 -8.72 13.26
C GLN A 220 -6.99 -9.28 14.03
N ARG A 221 -6.76 -10.60 14.01
CA ARG A 221 -5.76 -11.24 14.86
C ARG A 221 -4.46 -11.61 14.15
N ALA A 222 -4.49 -11.80 12.85
CA ALA A 222 -3.30 -12.26 12.10
C ALA A 222 -2.93 -11.35 10.93
N LYS A 223 -3.88 -11.04 10.03
CA LYS A 223 -3.56 -10.40 8.77
C LYS A 223 -2.98 -8.98 8.92
N GLY A 224 -3.58 -8.15 9.78
CA GLY A 224 -3.11 -6.78 10.03
C GLY A 224 -1.69 -6.75 10.63
N PHE A 225 -1.42 -7.64 11.59
CA PHE A 225 -0.09 -7.78 12.19
C PHE A 225 0.95 -8.30 11.19
N ALA A 226 0.57 -9.24 10.32
CA ALA A 226 1.46 -9.72 9.26
C ALA A 226 1.84 -8.58 8.30
N ALA A 227 0.92 -7.68 7.97
CA ALA A 227 1.24 -6.50 7.16
C ALA A 227 2.27 -5.59 7.87
N GLN A 228 2.13 -5.33 9.17
CA GLN A 228 3.11 -4.56 9.95
C GLN A 228 4.49 -5.23 10.00
N GLU A 229 4.54 -6.57 10.21
CA GLU A 229 5.79 -7.33 10.14
C GLU A 229 6.47 -7.20 8.77
N PHE A 230 5.69 -7.27 7.70
CA PHE A 230 6.20 -7.11 6.34
C PHE A 230 6.81 -5.72 6.14
N VAL A 231 6.16 -4.67 6.63
CA VAL A 231 6.65 -3.28 6.56
C VAL A 231 8.00 -3.14 7.26
N ARG A 232 8.11 -3.69 8.47
CA ARG A 232 9.35 -3.66 9.26
C ARG A 232 10.48 -4.41 8.57
N ALA A 233 10.24 -5.63 8.09
CA ALA A 233 11.26 -6.45 7.43
C ALA A 233 11.79 -5.80 6.15
N ASN A 234 10.92 -5.13 5.39
CA ASN A 234 11.27 -4.50 4.12
C ASN A 234 11.67 -3.02 4.24
N LYS A 235 11.71 -2.48 5.46
CA LYS A 235 12.04 -1.08 5.75
C LYS A 235 11.24 -0.11 4.88
N ILE A 236 9.93 -0.36 4.79
CA ILE A 236 9.00 0.50 4.04
C ILE A 236 8.88 1.84 4.76
N ASP A 237 8.74 1.80 6.08
CA ASP A 237 8.90 2.96 6.95
C ASP A 237 10.39 3.16 7.28
N ARG A 238 10.85 4.41 7.37
CA ARG A 238 12.27 4.72 7.49
C ARG A 238 12.55 5.90 8.40
N SER A 239 13.50 5.71 9.32
CA SER A 239 14.13 6.79 10.07
C SER A 239 15.24 7.45 9.23
N ILE A 240 15.26 8.77 9.20
CA ILE A 240 16.18 9.58 8.41
C ILE A 240 16.83 10.62 9.34
N TRP A 241 18.17 10.69 9.31
CA TRP A 241 18.98 11.62 10.13
C TRP A 241 18.91 11.43 11.65
N LYS A 242 18.23 10.39 12.14
CA LYS A 242 18.13 10.08 13.57
C LYS A 242 19.51 9.67 14.12
N ASP A 243 19.89 10.30 15.23
CA ASP A 243 21.07 9.96 16.02
C ASP A 243 20.80 10.16 17.53
N ALA A 244 21.83 9.94 18.35
CA ALA A 244 21.71 10.06 19.80
C ALA A 244 21.43 11.51 20.30
N ASN A 245 21.69 12.52 19.46
CA ASN A 245 21.47 13.93 19.79
C ASN A 245 20.11 14.45 19.32
N SER A 246 19.35 13.64 18.62
CA SER A 246 18.05 14.02 18.06
C SER A 246 17.07 14.38 19.18
N LYS A 247 16.42 15.54 19.07
CA LYS A 247 15.46 16.09 20.03
C LYS A 247 14.11 16.40 19.42
N MET A 248 14.07 16.70 18.12
CA MET A 248 12.85 17.00 17.38
C MET A 248 12.69 16.04 16.21
N GLY A 249 11.56 15.32 16.16
CA GLY A 249 11.20 14.43 15.09
C GLY A 249 10.09 14.98 14.22
N ILE A 250 10.18 14.81 12.90
CA ILE A 250 9.08 15.07 11.96
C ILE A 250 8.61 13.73 11.40
N ILE A 251 7.33 13.38 11.62
CA ILE A 251 6.70 12.18 11.05
C ILE A 251 5.84 12.60 9.87
N THR A 252 6.01 11.97 8.71
CA THR A 252 5.31 12.35 7.48
C THR A 252 5.24 11.20 6.49
N ALA A 253 4.29 11.27 5.53
CA ALA A 253 4.06 10.23 4.52
C ALA A 253 3.84 10.80 3.12
N GLY A 254 4.03 9.97 2.11
CA GLY A 254 3.68 10.26 0.71
C GLY A 254 4.24 11.59 0.22
N LYS A 255 3.39 12.38 -0.44
CA LYS A 255 3.79 13.70 -0.98
C LYS A 255 4.28 14.67 0.11
N SER A 256 3.63 14.69 1.30
CA SER A 256 4.02 15.56 2.41
C SER A 256 5.47 15.35 2.85
N TYR A 257 6.02 14.15 2.68
CA TYR A 257 7.45 13.91 2.91
C TYR A 257 8.32 14.75 1.98
N ASN A 258 7.97 14.84 0.70
CA ASN A 258 8.72 15.67 -0.25
C ASN A 258 8.56 17.17 0.06
N ASP A 259 7.37 17.59 0.49
CA ASP A 259 7.12 18.98 0.90
C ASP A 259 7.97 19.37 2.14
N VAL A 260 8.03 18.49 3.13
CA VAL A 260 8.92 18.67 4.31
C VAL A 260 10.39 18.76 3.89
N ARG A 261 10.86 17.86 3.01
CA ARG A 261 12.24 17.87 2.51
C ARG A 261 12.56 19.15 1.75
N GLU A 262 11.63 19.61 0.94
CA GLU A 262 11.81 20.87 0.17
C GLU A 262 11.78 22.10 1.10
N ALA A 263 10.89 22.14 2.09
CA ALA A 263 10.87 23.21 3.09
C ALA A 263 12.20 23.29 3.87
N LEU A 264 12.74 22.16 4.29
CA LEU A 264 14.03 22.09 4.98
C LEU A 264 15.17 22.56 4.06
N ARG A 265 15.15 22.18 2.77
CA ARG A 265 16.11 22.70 1.78
C ARG A 265 16.06 24.22 1.65
N TRP A 266 14.88 24.82 1.62
CA TRP A 266 14.70 26.28 1.54
C TRP A 266 15.19 26.98 2.80
N LEU A 267 15.11 26.31 3.96
CA LEU A 267 15.67 26.82 5.23
C LEU A 267 17.19 26.60 5.34
N GLY A 268 17.82 26.01 4.33
CA GLY A 268 19.25 25.70 4.35
C GLY A 268 19.61 24.54 5.30
N ILE A 269 18.63 23.66 5.60
CA ILE A 269 18.81 22.53 6.51
C ILE A 269 19.09 21.27 5.64
N ASP A 270 20.34 20.93 5.51
CA ASP A 270 20.81 19.62 5.03
C ASP A 270 20.98 18.62 6.17
N GLU A 271 21.52 17.44 5.89
CA GLU A 271 21.75 16.41 6.91
C GLU A 271 22.69 16.86 8.03
N ALA A 272 23.77 17.56 7.70
CA ALA A 272 24.73 18.03 8.69
C ALA A 272 24.07 19.06 9.62
N ARG A 273 23.36 20.03 9.06
CA ARG A 273 22.65 21.04 9.81
C ARG A 273 21.49 20.47 10.62
N ALA A 274 20.78 19.47 10.10
CA ALA A 274 19.72 18.77 10.84
C ALA A 274 20.28 18.07 12.08
N LYS A 275 21.40 17.38 11.97
CA LYS A 275 22.09 16.76 13.13
C LYS A 275 22.55 17.77 14.16
N GLU A 276 23.11 18.91 13.75
CA GLU A 276 23.47 20.01 14.67
C GLU A 276 22.24 20.55 15.43
N LEU A 277 21.09 20.64 14.76
CA LEU A 277 19.83 21.12 15.36
C LEU A 277 19.09 20.04 16.17
N GLY A 278 19.57 18.80 16.14
CA GLY A 278 18.88 17.67 16.74
C GLY A 278 17.57 17.29 16.02
N LEU A 279 17.48 17.59 14.70
CA LEU A 279 16.30 17.32 13.89
C LEU A 279 16.43 15.98 13.15
N CYS A 280 15.37 15.17 13.18
CA CYS A 280 15.28 13.94 12.42
C CYS A 280 13.89 13.76 11.80
N ILE A 281 13.78 12.84 10.83
CA ILE A 281 12.54 12.59 10.08
C ILE A 281 12.21 11.11 10.13
N TYR A 282 10.93 10.78 10.30
CA TYR A 282 10.39 9.45 10.08
C TYR A 282 9.47 9.47 8.86
N LYS A 283 9.88 8.77 7.83
CA LYS A 283 9.07 8.60 6.63
C LYS A 283 8.20 7.38 6.76
N VAL A 284 6.91 7.58 6.85
CA VAL A 284 5.90 6.51 6.85
C VAL A 284 5.58 6.12 5.40
N GLY A 285 5.75 4.86 5.07
CA GLY A 285 5.37 4.30 3.78
C GLY A 285 4.04 3.56 3.83
N MET A 286 3.66 3.01 5.01
CA MET A 286 2.35 2.41 5.29
C MET A 286 1.63 3.21 6.38
N PRO A 287 0.80 4.20 6.03
CA PRO A 287 0.13 5.04 7.02
C PRO A 287 -0.92 4.31 7.86
N TRP A 288 -1.44 3.17 7.39
CA TRP A 288 -2.35 2.34 8.18
C TRP A 288 -2.24 0.87 7.79
N PRO A 289 -2.25 -0.06 8.77
CA PRO A 289 -1.98 0.20 10.20
C PRO A 289 -0.52 0.59 10.42
N LEU A 290 -0.29 1.63 11.22
CA LEU A 290 1.05 2.12 11.47
C LEU A 290 1.92 1.06 12.18
N GLU A 291 3.15 0.86 11.72
CA GLU A 291 4.08 -0.11 12.31
C GLU A 291 4.55 0.40 13.69
N PRO A 292 4.24 -0.30 14.79
CA PRO A 292 4.40 0.27 16.13
C PRO A 292 5.85 0.30 16.62
N HIS A 293 6.69 -0.65 16.23
CA HIS A 293 8.07 -0.75 16.75
C HIS A 293 8.93 0.38 16.21
N GLY A 294 8.91 0.63 14.91
CA GLY A 294 9.68 1.70 14.29
C GLY A 294 9.28 3.08 14.78
N ILE A 295 7.97 3.31 15.02
CA ILE A 295 7.49 4.58 15.60
C ILE A 295 8.00 4.77 17.02
N ARG A 296 7.92 3.74 17.88
CA ARG A 296 8.40 3.83 19.26
C ARG A 296 9.90 4.07 19.29
N GLU A 297 10.68 3.28 18.54
CA GLU A 297 12.13 3.46 18.42
C GLU A 297 12.50 4.85 17.90
N PHE A 298 11.76 5.36 16.90
CA PHE A 298 12.00 6.70 16.39
C PHE A 298 11.71 7.77 17.43
N CYS A 299 10.65 7.65 18.21
CA CYS A 299 10.24 8.65 19.19
C CYS A 299 11.09 8.62 20.48
N GLU A 300 11.83 7.53 20.71
CA GLU A 300 12.66 7.40 21.90
C GLU A 300 13.73 8.53 21.98
N GLY A 301 13.78 9.21 23.12
CA GLY A 301 14.71 10.31 23.40
C GLY A 301 14.39 11.64 22.71
N LEU A 302 13.28 11.75 21.97
CA LEU A 302 12.80 13.02 21.42
C LEU A 302 12.00 13.81 22.45
N ASP A 303 12.20 15.11 22.45
CA ASP A 303 11.44 16.05 23.29
C ASP A 303 10.13 16.49 22.59
N THR A 304 10.14 16.53 21.27
CA THR A 304 9.01 16.99 20.45
C THR A 304 8.88 16.17 19.16
N VAL A 305 7.64 15.86 18.81
CA VAL A 305 7.28 15.22 17.54
C VAL A 305 6.27 16.09 16.81
N LEU A 306 6.57 16.44 15.57
CA LEU A 306 5.67 17.12 14.64
C LEU A 306 5.18 16.10 13.62
N VAL A 307 3.85 15.92 13.50
CA VAL A 307 3.26 15.10 12.44
C VAL A 307 2.78 16.00 11.31
N VAL A 308 3.21 15.71 10.08
CA VAL A 308 2.83 16.46 8.88
C VAL A 308 2.05 15.55 7.94
N GLU A 309 0.77 15.80 7.84
CA GLU A 309 -0.19 15.06 7.03
C GLU A 309 -1.03 15.99 6.15
N GLU A 310 -1.62 15.47 5.08
CA GLU A 310 -2.58 16.20 4.25
C GLU A 310 -4.01 15.93 4.72
N LYS A 311 -4.80 17.00 4.82
CA LYS A 311 -6.23 17.02 5.19
C LYS A 311 -6.48 16.59 6.65
N ARG A 312 -7.10 15.42 6.87
CA ARG A 312 -7.44 14.94 8.21
C ARG A 312 -6.38 14.00 8.73
N GLU A 313 -6.18 14.07 10.03
CA GLU A 313 -5.23 13.21 10.74
C GLU A 313 -5.57 11.71 10.62
N LEU A 314 -4.54 10.90 10.45
CA LEU A 314 -4.59 9.45 10.55
C LEU A 314 -3.31 8.94 11.24
N ILE A 315 -2.15 9.44 10.85
CA ILE A 315 -0.86 9.06 11.43
C ILE A 315 -0.75 9.62 12.85
N GLU A 316 -1.07 10.91 13.04
CA GLU A 316 -1.02 11.57 14.35
C GLU A 316 -1.83 10.80 15.39
N HIS A 317 -3.03 10.38 15.05
CA HIS A 317 -3.91 9.61 15.93
C HIS A 317 -3.27 8.30 16.38
N GLN A 318 -2.68 7.55 15.44
CA GLN A 318 -2.00 6.30 15.72
C GLN A 318 -0.71 6.50 16.51
N VAL A 319 0.08 7.55 16.20
CA VAL A 319 1.29 7.90 16.97
C VAL A 319 0.92 8.20 18.43
N LYS A 320 -0.10 9.02 18.67
CA LYS A 320 -0.59 9.32 20.02
C LYS A 320 -0.98 8.03 20.76
N TRP A 321 -1.69 7.14 20.10
CA TRP A 321 -2.11 5.86 20.70
C TRP A 321 -0.93 4.95 20.99
N GLN A 322 0.05 4.85 20.07
CA GLN A 322 1.23 4.02 20.25
C GLN A 322 2.16 4.50 21.37
N LEU A 323 2.17 5.80 21.64
CA LEU A 323 3.03 6.43 22.65
C LEU A 323 2.31 6.67 23.99
N TYR A 324 1.00 6.42 24.06
CA TYR A 324 0.23 6.54 25.29
C TYR A 324 0.62 5.42 26.27
N ASN A 325 0.99 5.83 27.52
CA ASN A 325 1.36 4.94 28.63
C ASN A 325 0.28 4.93 29.70
#